data_c1647e2878c595aab659c83f9721add9
#
_entry.id   c1647e2878c595aab659c83f9721add9
#
_cell.length_a   1.000
_cell.length_b   1.000
_cell.length_c   1.000
_cell.angle_alpha   90.00
_cell.angle_beta   90.00
_cell.angle_gamma   90.00
#
_symmetry.space_group_name_H-M   'P 1'
#
loop_
_entity.id
_entity.type
_entity.pdbx_description
1 polymer ?
#
loop_
_entity_poly.entity_id
_entity_poly.type
_entity_poly.pdbx_seq_one_letter_code
_entity_poly.pdbx_strand_id
1 'polypeptide(L)'
;LDVARRSRVPICADESARTAADVLWLAQCSAVRAINLKLMKSGLSQTLAMYHVARAAGLDLMIGGMVEGPIAMTVAAHLAAGLGGFSFVDLDTALFIASHPFAATGLQRHAHWDLGAAQAGHGIVLR
;
A
#
# COMPACT_ATOMS: atom_id res chain seq x y z
N LEU A 1 21.61 1.75 2.44
CA LEU A 1 22.51 0.67 1.97
C LEU A 1 23.21 -0.03 3.14
N ASP A 2 23.70 0.72 4.12
CA ASP A 2 24.47 0.15 5.23
C ASP A 2 23.65 -0.79 6.12
N VAL A 3 22.41 -0.40 6.43
CA VAL A 3 21.47 -1.24 7.18
C VAL A 3 21.22 -2.57 6.46
N ALA A 4 20.99 -2.53 5.15
CA ALA A 4 20.71 -3.74 4.37
C ALA A 4 21.89 -4.74 4.38
N ARG A 5 23.12 -4.23 4.32
CA ARG A 5 24.33 -5.09 4.36
C ARG A 5 24.54 -5.75 5.71
N ARG A 6 24.05 -5.15 6.79
CA ARG A 6 24.26 -5.62 8.18
C ARG A 6 23.06 -6.39 8.73
N SER A 7 21.91 -6.29 8.07
CA SER A 7 20.69 -6.96 8.51
C SER A 7 20.72 -8.45 8.20
N ARG A 8 20.28 -9.24 9.18
CA ARG A 8 20.04 -10.69 9.02
C ARG A 8 18.63 -11.00 8.52
N VAL A 9 17.77 -9.97 8.46
CA VAL A 9 16.39 -10.08 7.98
C VAL A 9 16.22 -9.24 6.71
N PRO A 10 15.28 -9.62 5.83
CA PRO A 10 14.96 -8.82 4.65
C PRO A 10 14.55 -7.39 5.03
N ILE A 11 15.02 -6.41 4.26
CA ILE A 11 14.66 -5.00 4.46
C ILE A 11 13.54 -4.63 3.48
N CYS A 12 12.51 -3.99 4.02
CA CYS A 12 11.45 -3.35 3.25
C CYS A 12 11.69 -1.83 3.22
N ALA A 13 11.78 -1.24 2.02
CA ALA A 13 11.87 0.21 1.90
C ALA A 13 10.48 0.83 2.00
N ASP A 14 10.34 1.84 2.84
CA ASP A 14 9.09 2.56 3.06
C ASP A 14 9.22 4.02 2.60
N GLU A 15 9.58 4.96 3.47
CA GLU A 15 9.63 6.39 3.15
C GLU A 15 10.72 6.74 2.13
N SER A 16 11.69 5.87 1.93
CA SER A 16 12.74 6.01 0.91
C SER A 16 12.28 5.61 -0.50
N ALA A 17 11.07 5.06 -0.65
CA ALA A 17 10.46 4.69 -1.92
C ALA A 17 9.17 5.52 -2.13
N ARG A 18 9.28 6.60 -2.90
CA ARG A 18 8.17 7.51 -3.22
C ARG A 18 7.83 7.57 -4.69
N THR A 19 8.76 7.18 -5.53
CA THR A 19 8.61 7.20 -6.99
C THR A 19 9.07 5.89 -7.61
N ALA A 20 8.66 5.65 -8.85
CA ALA A 20 9.14 4.50 -9.62
C ALA A 20 10.67 4.55 -9.83
N ALA A 21 11.24 5.77 -9.92
CA ALA A 21 12.69 5.94 -10.01
C ALA A 21 13.41 5.51 -8.73
N ASP A 22 12.84 5.82 -7.54
CA ASP A 22 13.40 5.35 -6.27
C ASP A 22 13.39 3.83 -6.20
N VAL A 23 12.28 3.20 -6.61
CA VAL A 23 12.17 1.73 -6.64
C VAL A 23 13.20 1.11 -7.56
N LEU A 24 13.39 1.68 -8.76
CA LEU A 24 14.39 1.21 -9.72
C LEU A 24 15.80 1.32 -9.13
N TRP A 25 16.12 2.45 -8.52
CA TRP A 25 17.41 2.66 -7.89
C TRP A 25 17.66 1.68 -6.74
N LEU A 26 16.65 1.47 -5.86
CA LEU A 26 16.75 0.52 -4.75
C LEU A 26 16.96 -0.93 -5.25
N ALA A 27 16.30 -1.30 -6.34
CA ALA A 27 16.46 -2.60 -6.97
C ALA A 27 17.88 -2.79 -7.52
N GLN A 28 18.41 -1.79 -8.23
CA GLN A 28 19.77 -1.82 -8.79
C GLN A 28 20.84 -1.92 -7.70
N CYS A 29 20.62 -1.26 -6.57
CA CYS A 29 21.54 -1.32 -5.43
C CYS A 29 21.49 -2.64 -4.66
N SER A 30 20.54 -3.52 -4.96
CA SER A 30 20.25 -4.76 -4.19
C SER A 30 20.12 -4.49 -2.68
N ALA A 31 19.62 -3.29 -2.34
CA ALA A 31 19.59 -2.77 -0.98
C ALA A 31 18.41 -3.29 -0.16
N VAL A 32 17.33 -3.69 -0.85
CA VAL A 32 16.09 -4.09 -0.22
C VAL A 32 15.51 -5.34 -0.87
N ARG A 33 14.65 -6.02 -0.16
CA ARG A 33 13.90 -7.18 -0.67
C ARG A 33 12.44 -6.86 -0.94
N ALA A 34 11.91 -5.82 -0.30
CA ALA A 34 10.53 -5.42 -0.43
C ALA A 34 10.36 -3.90 -0.52
N ILE A 35 9.26 -3.47 -1.11
CA ILE A 35 8.83 -2.07 -1.16
C ILE A 35 7.45 -1.96 -0.51
N ASN A 36 7.30 -1.01 0.40
CA ASN A 36 6.00 -0.66 0.97
C ASN A 36 5.34 0.47 0.18
N LEU A 37 4.27 0.16 -0.52
CA LEU A 37 3.45 1.11 -1.26
C LEU A 37 2.42 1.74 -0.31
N LYS A 38 2.31 3.09 -0.34
CA LYS A 38 1.30 3.83 0.44
C LYS A 38 0.76 4.96 -0.44
N LEU A 39 -0.56 5.07 -0.54
CA LEU A 39 -1.19 6.08 -1.40
C LEU A 39 -0.84 7.51 -0.99
N MET A 40 -0.74 7.78 0.31
CA MET A 40 -0.39 9.12 0.81
C MET A 40 1.04 9.55 0.45
N LYS A 41 1.96 8.62 0.21
CA LYS A 41 3.32 8.96 -0.23
C LYS A 41 3.37 9.40 -1.69
N SER A 42 2.61 8.73 -2.55
CA SER A 42 2.87 8.73 -3.98
C SER A 42 1.65 9.07 -4.84
N GLY A 43 0.45 8.96 -4.30
CA GLY A 43 -0.79 8.99 -5.06
C GLY A 43 -0.96 7.73 -5.93
N LEU A 44 -2.14 7.58 -6.54
CA LEU A 44 -2.54 6.36 -7.24
C LEU A 44 -1.64 6.04 -8.45
N SER A 45 -1.43 7.00 -9.33
CA SER A 45 -0.68 6.78 -10.59
C SER A 45 0.76 6.37 -10.34
N GLN A 46 1.43 7.04 -9.39
CA GLN A 46 2.81 6.73 -9.05
C GLN A 46 2.92 5.40 -8.31
N THR A 47 1.93 5.07 -7.45
CA THR A 47 1.87 3.77 -6.78
C THR A 47 1.77 2.62 -7.79
N LEU A 48 0.97 2.77 -8.85
CA LEU A 48 0.89 1.79 -9.94
C LEU A 48 2.23 1.64 -10.68
N ALA A 49 2.90 2.76 -10.99
CA ALA A 49 4.21 2.72 -11.63
C ALA A 49 5.25 2.01 -10.74
N MET A 50 5.27 2.33 -9.43
CA MET A 50 6.13 1.67 -8.45
C MET A 50 5.85 0.16 -8.35
N TYR A 51 4.57 -0.24 -8.36
CA TYR A 51 4.17 -1.64 -8.38
C TYR A 51 4.78 -2.38 -9.56
N HIS A 52 4.63 -1.86 -10.78
CA HIS A 52 5.14 -2.52 -11.98
C HIS A 52 6.66 -2.61 -11.99
N VAL A 53 7.36 -1.55 -11.58
CA VAL A 53 8.84 -1.57 -11.47
C VAL A 53 9.30 -2.59 -10.43
N ALA A 54 8.69 -2.62 -9.24
CA ALA A 54 9.05 -3.57 -8.20
C ALA A 54 8.82 -5.02 -8.65
N ARG A 55 7.67 -5.30 -9.29
CA ARG A 55 7.35 -6.62 -9.86
C ARG A 55 8.37 -7.05 -10.92
N ALA A 56 8.70 -6.16 -11.85
CA ALA A 56 9.69 -6.43 -12.90
C ALA A 56 11.09 -6.66 -12.33
N ALA A 57 11.43 -6.00 -11.22
CA ALA A 57 12.70 -6.16 -10.52
C ALA A 57 12.75 -7.38 -9.57
N GLY A 58 11.67 -8.14 -9.43
CA GLY A 58 11.60 -9.30 -8.54
C GLY A 58 11.60 -8.94 -7.04
N LEU A 59 11.17 -7.71 -6.69
CA LEU A 59 11.02 -7.29 -5.31
C LEU A 59 9.67 -7.73 -4.75
N ASP A 60 9.65 -8.09 -3.48
CA ASP A 60 8.42 -8.31 -2.74
C ASP A 60 7.67 -6.99 -2.55
N LEU A 61 6.36 -7.09 -2.42
CA LEU A 61 5.49 -5.93 -2.26
C LEU A 61 4.73 -5.99 -0.94
N MET A 62 4.72 -4.86 -0.27
CA MET A 62 3.81 -4.52 0.80
C MET A 62 2.90 -3.38 0.33
N ILE A 63 1.64 -3.39 0.74
CA ILE A 63 0.77 -2.23 0.67
C ILE A 63 0.34 -1.87 2.08
N GLY A 64 0.60 -0.63 2.47
CA GLY A 64 0.28 -0.11 3.79
C GLY A 64 -0.39 1.25 3.72
N GLY A 65 -0.54 1.90 4.87
CA GLY A 65 -1.03 3.26 4.98
C GLY A 65 -0.16 4.10 5.91
N MET A 66 -0.29 5.39 5.79
CA MET A 66 -0.02 6.34 6.87
C MET A 66 -1.32 6.47 7.68
N VAL A 67 -1.52 7.48 8.50
CA VAL A 67 -2.84 7.69 9.09
C VAL A 67 -3.78 8.23 8.01
N GLU A 68 -4.38 7.34 7.26
CA GLU A 68 -5.19 7.64 6.08
C GLU A 68 -6.66 7.31 6.33
N GLY A 69 -7.53 8.13 5.76
CA GLY A 69 -8.98 7.97 5.91
C GLY A 69 -9.55 6.77 5.12
N PRO A 70 -10.83 6.47 5.35
CA PRO A 70 -11.49 5.30 4.75
C PRO A 70 -11.41 5.24 3.23
N ILE A 71 -11.46 6.37 2.52
CA ILE A 71 -11.36 6.38 1.05
C ILE A 71 -10.01 5.83 0.61
N ALA A 72 -8.90 6.36 1.16
CA ALA A 72 -7.57 5.93 0.75
C ALA A 72 -7.33 4.46 1.09
N MET A 73 -7.74 4.01 2.28
CA MET A 73 -7.60 2.61 2.68
C MET A 73 -8.43 1.67 1.81
N THR A 74 -9.66 2.07 1.45
CA THR A 74 -10.49 1.26 0.55
C THR A 74 -9.88 1.19 -0.86
N VAL A 75 -9.36 2.29 -1.40
CA VAL A 75 -8.66 2.28 -2.69
C VAL A 75 -7.42 1.39 -2.63
N ALA A 76 -6.65 1.45 -1.55
CA ALA A 76 -5.50 0.56 -1.35
C ALA A 76 -5.92 -0.92 -1.28
N ALA A 77 -7.04 -1.22 -0.62
CA ALA A 77 -7.58 -2.58 -0.58
C ALA A 77 -8.02 -3.07 -1.97
N HIS A 78 -8.68 -2.22 -2.76
CA HIS A 78 -9.01 -2.55 -4.16
C HIS A 78 -7.77 -2.78 -5.02
N LEU A 79 -6.72 -1.99 -4.84
CA LEU A 79 -5.43 -2.21 -5.52
C LEU A 79 -4.82 -3.54 -5.12
N ALA A 80 -4.79 -3.86 -3.83
CA ALA A 80 -4.24 -5.11 -3.34
C ALA A 80 -4.96 -6.32 -3.94
N ALA A 81 -6.30 -6.29 -3.94
CA ALA A 81 -7.12 -7.36 -4.48
C ALA A 81 -7.04 -7.46 -6.01
N GLY A 82 -7.09 -6.32 -6.71
CA GLY A 82 -7.14 -6.29 -8.17
C GLY A 82 -5.80 -6.58 -8.84
N LEU A 83 -4.69 -6.09 -8.29
CA LEU A 83 -3.35 -6.32 -8.85
C LEU A 83 -2.74 -7.64 -8.36
N GLY A 84 -3.04 -8.04 -7.13
CA GLY A 84 -2.42 -9.21 -6.49
C GLY A 84 -0.91 -9.05 -6.27
N GLY A 85 -0.25 -10.15 -5.89
CA GLY A 85 1.20 -10.20 -5.75
C GLY A 85 1.79 -9.40 -4.59
N PHE A 86 0.99 -9.02 -3.61
CA PHE A 86 1.43 -8.44 -2.35
C PHE A 86 1.72 -9.54 -1.34
N SER A 87 2.94 -9.53 -0.80
CA SER A 87 3.35 -10.44 0.28
C SER A 87 2.82 -9.98 1.64
N PHE A 88 2.60 -8.67 1.79
CA PHE A 88 2.13 -8.06 3.03
C PHE A 88 1.06 -7.02 2.73
N VAL A 89 -0.02 -7.03 3.53
CA VAL A 89 -1.13 -6.07 3.45
C VAL A 89 -1.41 -5.56 4.86
N ASP A 90 -1.25 -4.24 5.06
CA ASP A 90 -1.42 -3.58 6.35
C ASP A 90 -2.26 -2.30 6.15
N LEU A 91 -3.58 -2.46 6.17
CA LEU A 91 -4.56 -1.44 5.83
C LEU A 91 -5.50 -1.15 7.01
N ASP A 92 -4.94 -0.98 8.19
CA ASP A 92 -5.69 -0.80 9.44
C ASP A 92 -5.83 0.66 9.86
N THR A 93 -5.14 1.59 9.20
CA THR A 93 -4.96 2.97 9.69
C THR A 93 -6.25 3.78 9.80
N ALA A 94 -7.30 3.44 9.03
CA ALA A 94 -8.60 4.06 9.16
C ALA A 94 -9.24 3.82 10.54
N LEU A 95 -8.84 2.76 11.24
CA LEU A 95 -9.32 2.43 12.60
C LEU A 95 -8.82 3.42 13.66
N PHE A 96 -7.74 4.16 13.38
CA PHE A 96 -7.20 5.17 14.29
C PHE A 96 -7.89 6.54 14.18
N ILE A 97 -8.83 6.69 13.25
CA ILE A 97 -9.56 7.93 13.02
C ILE A 97 -10.86 7.92 13.83
N ALA A 98 -10.94 8.81 14.82
CA ALA A 98 -12.08 8.86 15.74
C ALA A 98 -13.40 9.27 15.06
N SER A 99 -13.35 10.10 14.00
CA SER A 99 -14.55 10.52 13.26
C SER A 99 -14.21 10.90 11.82
N HIS A 100 -15.14 10.66 10.91
CA HIS A 100 -15.02 11.03 9.51
C HIS A 100 -16.43 11.26 8.91
N PRO A 101 -16.56 12.03 7.81
CA PRO A 101 -17.86 12.37 7.20
C PRO A 101 -18.44 11.26 6.31
N PHE A 102 -17.86 10.07 6.30
CA PHE A 102 -18.28 8.99 5.42
C PHE A 102 -19.24 8.03 6.11
N ALA A 103 -20.16 7.45 5.35
CA ALA A 103 -21.02 6.40 5.84
C ALA A 103 -20.21 5.13 6.13
N ALA A 104 -20.63 4.39 7.15
CA ALA A 104 -20.11 3.05 7.39
C ALA A 104 -20.62 2.13 6.27
N THR A 105 -19.75 1.73 5.38
CA THR A 105 -20.12 0.92 4.21
C THR A 105 -20.06 -0.58 4.48
N GLY A 106 -19.52 -0.98 5.64
CA GLY A 106 -19.26 -2.38 5.96
C GLY A 106 -18.11 -3.02 5.19
N LEU A 107 -17.39 -2.23 4.38
CA LEU A 107 -16.24 -2.73 3.59
C LEU A 107 -15.09 -3.20 4.47
N GLN A 108 -14.83 -2.52 5.59
CA GLN A 108 -13.86 -2.96 6.58
C GLN A 108 -14.56 -3.46 7.84
N ARG A 109 -14.27 -4.70 8.22
CA ARG A 109 -14.73 -5.32 9.46
C ARG A 109 -13.54 -5.93 10.19
N HIS A 110 -13.10 -5.28 11.27
CA HIS A 110 -11.86 -5.66 11.96
C HIS A 110 -10.66 -5.70 11.00
N ALA A 111 -9.99 -6.84 10.89
CA ALA A 111 -8.88 -7.06 9.97
C ALA A 111 -9.30 -7.51 8.55
N HIS A 112 -10.60 -7.53 8.27
CA HIS A 112 -11.13 -8.00 6.98
C HIS A 112 -11.62 -6.84 6.11
N TRP A 113 -11.35 -6.94 4.81
CA TRP A 113 -11.92 -6.08 3.77
C TRP A 113 -12.86 -6.90 2.89
N ASP A 114 -14.15 -6.56 2.91
CA ASP A 114 -15.17 -7.15 2.03
C ASP A 114 -15.43 -6.18 0.86
N LEU A 115 -14.64 -6.31 -0.18
CA LEU A 115 -14.75 -5.45 -1.36
C LEU A 115 -15.94 -5.80 -2.25
N GLY A 116 -16.52 -6.99 -2.08
CA GLY A 116 -17.76 -7.40 -2.76
C GLY A 116 -18.97 -6.57 -2.35
N ALA A 117 -18.92 -5.90 -1.20
CA ALA A 117 -19.95 -4.99 -0.76
C ALA A 117 -19.92 -3.62 -1.48
N ALA A 118 -18.86 -3.30 -2.22
CA ALA A 118 -18.76 -2.08 -3.01
C ALA A 118 -19.68 -2.15 -4.24
N GLN A 119 -20.68 -1.26 -4.32
CA GLN A 119 -21.59 -1.22 -5.46
C GLN A 119 -21.03 -0.46 -6.66
N ALA A 120 -20.19 0.55 -6.41
CA ALA A 120 -19.57 1.36 -7.45
C ALA A 120 -18.27 1.99 -6.94
N GLY A 121 -17.27 2.10 -7.80
CA GLY A 121 -15.98 2.72 -7.49
C GLY A 121 -15.32 2.13 -6.25
N HIS A 122 -14.89 2.98 -5.33
CA HIS A 122 -14.32 2.56 -4.05
C HIS A 122 -15.35 2.18 -2.98
N GLY A 123 -16.65 2.35 -3.25
CA GLY A 123 -17.73 1.97 -2.33
C GLY A 123 -17.94 2.88 -1.12
N ILE A 124 -17.16 3.94 -0.95
CA ILE A 124 -17.31 4.91 0.16
C ILE A 124 -18.18 6.07 -0.30
N VAL A 125 -19.17 6.43 0.50
CA VAL A 125 -20.07 7.56 0.25
C VAL A 125 -20.07 8.54 1.42
N LEU A 126 -20.40 9.80 1.14
CA LEU A 126 -20.63 10.80 2.19
C LEU A 126 -21.92 10.49 2.95
N ARG A 127 -21.97 10.87 4.23
CA ARG A 127 -23.18 10.86 5.04
C ARG A 127 -24.11 11.99 4.69
#